data_38470e2dfc518f3c8ddd0b096f94660b
#
_entry.id   38470e2dfc518f3c8ddd0b096f94660b
#
_cell.length_a   1.000
_cell.length_b   1.000
_cell.length_c   1.000
_cell.angle_alpha   90.00
_cell.angle_beta   90.00
_cell.angle_gamma   90.00
#
_symmetry.space_group_name_H-M   'P 1'
#
loop_
_entity.id
_entity.type
_entity.pdbx_description
1 polymer ?
#
loop_
_entity_poly.entity_id
_entity_poly.type
_entity_poly.pdbx_seq_one_letter_code
_entity_poly.pdbx_strand_id
1 'polypeptide(L)'
;MYKNTNCFHLAIPCGDLEKAKYFYSEILGCRLDNSAQEWADVDFWGNELTLHASEHKLESERHDVDMGNVSVPHFGVHLSRENFNSLKKR
;
A
#
# COMPACT_ATOMS: atom_id res chain seq x y z
N MET A 1 -8.90 -8.87 -11.30
CA MET A 1 -8.89 -8.31 -9.94
C MET A 1 -9.36 -6.87 -9.88
N TYR A 2 -8.92 -6.03 -10.79
CA TYR A 2 -9.27 -4.62 -10.79
C TYR A 2 -10.52 -4.40 -11.64
N LYS A 3 -11.47 -3.68 -11.07
CA LYS A 3 -12.71 -3.37 -11.78
C LYS A 3 -12.57 -2.18 -12.72
N ASN A 4 -11.59 -1.33 -12.44
CA ASN A 4 -11.36 -0.14 -13.26
C ASN A 4 -10.36 -0.47 -14.35
N THR A 5 -10.67 -0.01 -15.57
CA THR A 5 -9.75 -0.15 -16.70
C THR A 5 -8.65 0.91 -16.67
N ASN A 6 -8.89 2.00 -15.95
CA ASN A 6 -7.92 3.08 -15.79
C ASN A 6 -7.52 3.17 -14.31
N CYS A 7 -6.41 2.56 -13.95
CA CYS A 7 -5.94 2.62 -12.59
C CYS A 7 -4.46 2.94 -12.56
N PHE A 8 -4.03 3.51 -11.46
CA PHE A 8 -2.62 3.78 -11.20
C PHE A 8 -1.93 2.48 -10.80
N HIS A 9 -0.72 2.28 -11.26
CA HIS A 9 0.10 1.14 -10.89
C HIS A 9 1.39 1.62 -10.24
N LEU A 10 1.72 1.04 -9.09
CA LEU A 10 2.94 1.34 -8.36
C LEU A 10 3.54 0.03 -7.85
N ALA A 11 4.80 -0.20 -8.12
CA ALA A 11 5.53 -1.34 -7.58
C ALA A 11 6.57 -0.85 -6.58
N ILE A 12 6.59 -1.44 -5.39
CA ILE A 12 7.50 -1.02 -4.32
C ILE A 12 8.20 -2.23 -3.71
N PRO A 13 9.45 -2.07 -3.27
CA PRO A 13 10.06 -3.05 -2.38
C PRO A 13 9.42 -2.91 -0.99
N CYS A 14 9.08 -4.01 -0.37
CA CYS A 14 8.32 -3.97 0.88
C CYS A 14 9.02 -4.64 2.06
N GLY A 15 10.24 -5.15 1.88
CA GLY A 15 10.92 -5.90 2.91
C GLY A 15 10.32 -7.29 3.05
N ASP A 16 9.84 -7.63 4.25
CA ASP A 16 9.19 -8.91 4.52
C ASP A 16 7.81 -8.94 3.88
N LEU A 17 7.66 -9.77 2.86
CA LEU A 17 6.42 -9.83 2.08
C LEU A 17 5.23 -10.28 2.92
N GLU A 18 5.41 -11.24 3.82
CA GLU A 18 4.31 -11.74 4.64
C GLU A 18 3.78 -10.66 5.60
N LYS A 19 4.68 -9.87 6.17
CA LYS A 19 4.27 -8.73 7.01
C LYS A 19 3.55 -7.67 6.20
N ALA A 20 4.02 -7.39 5.00
CA ALA A 20 3.36 -6.42 4.12
C ALA A 20 1.98 -6.89 3.70
N LYS A 21 1.85 -8.17 3.32
CA LYS A 21 0.56 -8.76 2.99
C LYS A 21 -0.42 -8.63 4.15
N TYR A 22 0.02 -8.94 5.36
CA TYR A 22 -0.81 -8.83 6.55
C TYR A 22 -1.30 -7.39 6.73
N PHE A 23 -0.40 -6.44 6.62
CA PHE A 23 -0.75 -5.04 6.79
C PHE A 23 -1.82 -4.60 5.78
N TYR A 24 -1.59 -4.87 4.49
CA TYR A 24 -2.51 -4.40 3.47
C TYR A 24 -3.84 -5.15 3.48
N SER A 25 -3.85 -6.44 3.81
CA SER A 25 -5.09 -7.22 3.80
C SER A 25 -5.84 -7.15 5.12
N GLU A 26 -5.17 -7.39 6.23
CA GLU A 26 -5.85 -7.49 7.53
C GLU A 26 -6.05 -6.13 8.19
N ILE A 27 -5.04 -5.26 8.11
CA ILE A 27 -5.15 -3.96 8.74
C ILE A 27 -5.93 -2.99 7.86
N LEU A 28 -5.58 -2.89 6.58
CA LEU A 28 -6.24 -1.96 5.67
C LEU A 28 -7.46 -2.54 4.96
N GLY A 29 -7.62 -3.86 4.94
CA GLY A 29 -8.78 -4.49 4.32
C GLY A 29 -8.74 -4.55 2.80
N CYS A 30 -7.57 -4.42 2.20
CA CYS A 30 -7.41 -4.52 0.76
C CYS A 30 -7.43 -5.98 0.30
N ARG A 31 -7.86 -6.21 -0.93
CA ARG A 31 -7.79 -7.54 -1.54
C ARG A 31 -6.40 -7.79 -2.05
N LEU A 32 -5.94 -9.03 -1.92
CA LEU A 32 -4.63 -9.46 -2.41
C LEU A 32 -4.77 -10.51 -3.50
N ASP A 33 -3.82 -10.50 -4.42
CA ASP A 33 -3.57 -11.59 -5.33
C ASP A 33 -2.25 -12.25 -4.92
N ASN A 34 -2.30 -13.50 -4.46
CA ASN A 34 -1.17 -14.25 -3.92
C ASN A 34 -0.62 -15.27 -4.91
N SER A 35 -0.73 -15.01 -6.20
CA SER A 35 -0.30 -15.97 -7.22
C SER A 35 1.20 -16.17 -7.32
N ALA A 36 2.01 -15.30 -6.72
CA ALA A 36 3.47 -15.38 -6.78
C ALA A 36 4.07 -15.53 -5.38
N GLN A 37 5.32 -16.06 -5.32
CA GLN A 37 6.00 -16.28 -4.05
C GLN A 37 6.78 -15.06 -3.56
N GLU A 38 7.29 -14.26 -4.49
CA GLU A 38 8.19 -13.15 -4.15
C GLU A 38 7.52 -11.78 -4.29
N TRP A 39 6.30 -11.75 -4.75
CA TRP A 39 5.56 -10.50 -4.91
C TRP A 39 4.07 -10.77 -4.77
N ALA A 40 3.31 -9.72 -4.50
CA ALA A 40 1.86 -9.78 -4.42
C ALA A 40 1.27 -8.48 -4.94
N ASP A 41 0.12 -8.58 -5.58
CA ASP A 41 -0.65 -7.43 -6.02
C ASP A 41 -1.72 -7.11 -5.01
N VAL A 42 -1.87 -5.85 -4.71
CA VAL A 42 -2.88 -5.32 -3.78
C VAL A 42 -3.84 -4.45 -4.58
N ASP A 43 -5.12 -4.71 -4.40
CA ASP A 43 -6.16 -3.79 -4.89
C ASP A 43 -6.24 -2.64 -3.88
N PHE A 44 -5.52 -1.55 -4.18
CA PHE A 44 -5.40 -0.41 -3.29
C PHE A 44 -6.40 0.66 -3.73
N TRP A 45 -7.64 0.49 -3.25
CA TRP A 45 -8.78 1.33 -3.62
C TRP A 45 -8.92 1.51 -5.13
N GLY A 46 -8.86 0.38 -5.86
CA GLY A 46 -8.99 0.36 -7.31
C GLY A 46 -7.69 0.58 -8.07
N ASN A 47 -6.58 0.79 -7.39
CA ASN A 47 -5.27 0.94 -8.01
C ASN A 47 -4.43 -0.30 -7.76
N GLU A 48 -3.50 -0.58 -8.66
CA GLU A 48 -2.63 -1.74 -8.53
C GLU A 48 -1.35 -1.37 -7.77
N LEU A 49 -1.21 -1.91 -6.57
CA LEU A 49 0.00 -1.77 -5.79
C LEU A 49 0.69 -3.12 -5.75
N THR A 50 1.89 -3.21 -6.31
CA THR A 50 2.66 -4.46 -6.30
C THR A 50 3.73 -4.40 -5.23
N LEU A 51 3.71 -5.40 -4.34
CA LEU A 51 4.66 -5.51 -3.24
C LEU A 51 5.72 -6.53 -3.64
N HIS A 52 6.99 -6.13 -3.66
CA HIS A 52 8.10 -7.02 -3.93
C HIS A 52 8.89 -7.29 -2.66
N ALA A 53 9.11 -8.57 -2.37
CA ALA A 53 9.99 -8.94 -1.26
C ALA A 53 11.38 -8.34 -1.46
N SER A 54 11.96 -7.84 -0.39
CA SER A 54 13.30 -7.26 -0.46
C SER A 54 14.06 -7.54 0.82
N GLU A 55 15.38 -7.63 0.70
CA GLU A 55 16.23 -7.87 1.87
C GLU A 55 16.61 -6.60 2.60
N HIS A 56 16.44 -5.47 1.97
CA HIS A 56 16.89 -4.20 2.50
C HIS A 56 15.73 -3.39 3.04
N LYS A 57 15.97 -2.76 4.18
CA LYS A 57 15.02 -1.76 4.68
C LYS A 57 15.03 -0.56 3.73
N LEU A 58 13.85 -0.05 3.48
CA LEU A 58 13.72 1.19 2.73
C LEU A 58 14.19 2.33 3.62
N GLU A 59 15.27 2.97 3.22
CA GLU A 59 15.65 4.24 3.80
C GLU A 59 14.98 5.32 2.98
N SER A 60 14.26 6.18 3.64
CA SER A 60 13.62 7.30 2.97
C SER A 60 14.06 8.59 3.63
N GLU A 61 14.29 9.60 2.81
CA GLU A 61 14.56 10.92 3.32
C GLU A 61 13.32 11.49 3.97
N ARG A 62 13.51 12.28 5.00
CA ARG A 62 12.41 12.93 5.69
C ARG A 62 12.52 14.42 5.50
N HIS A 63 11.38 15.04 5.26
CA HIS A 63 11.29 16.46 5.02
C HIS A 63 10.23 17.06 5.92
N ASP A 64 10.46 18.29 6.35
CA ASP A 64 9.45 19.06 7.05
C ASP A 64 8.52 19.67 6.02
N VAL A 65 7.26 19.27 6.05
CA VAL A 65 6.23 19.85 5.19
C VAL A 65 5.03 20.20 6.05
N ASP A 66 4.45 21.34 5.79
CA ASP A 66 3.25 21.86 6.47
C ASP A 66 3.29 21.64 7.99
N MET A 67 2.77 20.52 8.47
CA MET A 67 2.57 20.26 9.88
C MET A 67 3.40 19.10 10.41
N GLY A 68 4.44 18.68 9.70
CA GLY A 68 5.20 17.56 10.20
C GLY A 68 6.41 17.18 9.37
N ASN A 69 7.15 16.25 9.92
CA ASN A 69 8.31 15.64 9.30
C ASN A 69 7.85 14.34 8.64
N VAL A 70 7.93 14.26 7.33
CA VAL A 70 7.42 13.11 6.57
C VAL A 70 8.51 12.45 5.75
N SER A 71 8.35 11.15 5.51
CA SER A 71 9.22 10.40 4.62
C SER A 71 8.98 10.80 3.18
N VAL A 72 10.04 10.90 2.41
CA VAL A 72 9.98 11.19 0.98
C VAL A 72 10.92 10.22 0.27
N PRO A 73 10.46 9.44 -0.72
CA PRO A 73 9.09 9.45 -1.25
C PRO A 73 8.07 8.77 -0.33
N HIS A 74 6.81 9.09 -0.54
CA HIS A 74 5.70 8.41 0.11
C HIS A 74 4.52 8.38 -0.86
N PHE A 75 3.52 7.59 -0.54
CA PHE A 75 2.28 7.53 -1.32
C PHE A 75 1.11 7.28 -0.38
N GLY A 76 -0.08 7.51 -0.89
CA GLY A 76 -1.27 7.28 -0.12
C GLY A 76 -2.52 7.45 -0.97
N VAL A 77 -3.65 7.38 -0.33
CA VAL A 77 -4.95 7.54 -0.97
C VAL A 77 -5.80 8.48 -0.13
N HIS A 78 -6.53 9.35 -0.81
CA HIS A 78 -7.52 10.19 -0.16
C HIS A 78 -8.85 9.45 -0.16
N LEU A 79 -9.39 9.19 1.00
CA LEU A 79 -10.62 8.44 1.13
C LEU A 79 -11.79 9.39 1.37
N SER A 80 -12.97 9.00 0.89
CA SER A 80 -14.20 9.66 1.28
C SER A 80 -14.39 9.52 2.79
N ARG A 81 -15.20 10.40 3.38
CA ARG A 81 -15.51 10.30 4.82
C ARG A 81 -16.08 8.93 5.16
N GLU A 82 -16.95 8.40 4.32
CA GLU A 82 -17.56 7.09 4.52
C GLU A 82 -16.51 5.98 4.53
N ASN A 83 -15.62 5.95 3.53
CA ASN A 83 -14.59 4.94 3.45
C ASN A 83 -13.56 5.08 4.57
N PHE A 84 -13.23 6.30 4.94
CA PHE A 84 -12.34 6.54 6.08
C PHE A 84 -12.95 6.02 7.38
N ASN A 85 -14.23 6.27 7.61
CA ASN A 85 -14.90 5.79 8.81
C ASN A 85 -14.98 4.26 8.85
N SER A 86 -15.20 3.63 7.70
CA SER A 86 -15.21 2.17 7.61
C SER A 86 -13.85 1.58 7.95
N LEU A 87 -12.79 2.17 7.45
CA LEU A 87 -11.42 1.73 7.74
C LEU A 87 -11.09 1.94 9.22
N LYS A 88 -11.50 3.05 9.79
CA LYS A 88 -11.23 3.40 11.18
C LYS A 88 -11.83 2.40 12.17
N LYS A 89 -12.89 1.70 11.78
CA LYS A 89 -13.55 0.70 12.63
C LYS A 89 -12.89 -0.67 12.60
N ARG A 90 -11.90 -0.87 11.74
CA ARG A 90 -11.26 -2.18 11.58
C ARG A 90 -10.34 -2.51 12.75
#